data_715256a0324b6e3f53045946400233c6
#
_entry.id   715256a0324b6e3f53045946400233c6
#
_cell.length_a   1.000
_cell.length_b   1.000
_cell.length_c   1.000
_cell.angle_alpha   90.00
_cell.angle_beta   90.00
_cell.angle_gamma   90.00
#
_symmetry.space_group_name_H-M   'P 1'
#
loop_
_entity.id
_entity.type
_entity.pdbx_description
1 polymer ?
#
loop_
_entity_poly.entity_id
_entity_poly.type
_entity_poly.pdbx_seq_one_letter_code
_entity_poly.pdbx_strand_id
1 'polypeptide(L)'
;METRRRDFLRSISAATALPTLTSILRGETVWSGQRPENPVNAKLRDLRSQFPLLGENKDGRPLVYLDSAATTQRPRAVLDALASFYLHDNANPSKSLHTLARRSATLYDTARATVARFLNARGPEEIVWTRGTTEAINLVAASWGGANLGPGDEVLVTVSDHYSNLVPWQLAAKRANSTLRILDVGDDGRLRLDQLGGLLSKRTKLVTFPHVSNVLGRINPAKEICERAHRAGALVLVDAAQSVPHFPVDVHDLDCDFLAFSGHKMCGPMGIGVLWTRRELLDAMPPFQAGSNMAHDVEIGVAPHFAEGGLKFEAGTPNVPGAVGLAAAIMFLDSLDRKSLWAREQELTRVALSSFTKVKGLRILGPTEPSERVSVFSFVVDNRQALELVTALDAMGIAVRGGDLASLPLLKRMGVTAAVRASCYAYTSSEEIDRLVAGLQGKA
;
A
#
# COMPACT_ATOMS: atom_id res chain seq x y z
N MET A 1 -10.88 25.28 23.11
CA MET A 1 -10.87 24.09 22.24
C MET A 1 -9.69 24.06 21.27
N GLU A 2 -9.19 25.17 20.82
CA GLU A 2 -8.01 25.28 19.90
C GLU A 2 -6.66 24.90 20.53
N THR A 3 -6.48 25.10 21.81
CA THR A 3 -5.20 24.88 22.51
C THR A 3 -4.78 23.39 22.53
N ARG A 4 -5.72 22.44 22.66
CA ARG A 4 -5.43 21.01 22.76
C ARG A 4 -5.17 20.32 21.38
N ARG A 5 -5.66 20.92 20.30
CA ARG A 5 -5.33 20.50 18.92
C ARG A 5 -3.86 20.79 18.59
N ARG A 6 -3.34 21.89 19.15
CA ARG A 6 -1.91 22.26 19.06
C ARG A 6 -1.01 21.31 19.87
N ASP A 7 -1.48 20.78 21.00
CA ASP A 7 -0.69 19.91 21.88
C ASP A 7 -0.53 18.49 21.32
N PHE A 8 -1.54 17.93 20.63
CA PHE A 8 -1.41 16.66 19.89
C PHE A 8 -0.42 16.79 18.73
N LEU A 9 -0.49 17.88 17.97
CA LEU A 9 0.46 18.17 16.90
C LEU A 9 1.86 18.50 17.43
N ARG A 10 1.98 19.07 18.63
CA ARG A 10 3.26 19.35 19.30
C ARG A 10 3.94 18.10 19.85
N SER A 11 3.21 17.11 20.36
CA SER A 11 3.80 15.84 20.82
C SER A 11 4.42 15.02 19.68
N ILE A 12 3.93 15.19 18.44
CA ILE A 12 4.54 14.60 17.23
C ILE A 12 5.73 15.45 16.73
N SER A 13 5.75 16.78 17.05
CA SER A 13 6.80 17.70 16.61
C SER A 13 7.97 17.86 17.60
N ALA A 14 7.83 17.43 18.86
CA ALA A 14 8.83 17.66 19.92
C ALA A 14 10.06 16.74 19.86
N ALA A 15 10.14 15.83 18.87
CA ALA A 15 11.32 14.98 18.69
C ALA A 15 12.38 15.54 17.70
N THR A 16 12.16 16.75 17.13
CA THR A 16 13.16 17.41 16.30
C THR A 16 13.22 18.90 16.60
N ALA A 17 14.21 19.32 17.40
CA ALA A 17 14.57 20.72 17.58
C ALA A 17 15.05 21.28 16.23
N LEU A 18 14.25 22.13 15.60
CA LEU A 18 14.68 22.98 14.49
C LEU A 18 15.53 24.11 15.02
N PRO A 19 16.73 24.38 14.47
CA PRO A 19 17.48 25.59 14.80
C PRO A 19 16.76 26.82 14.25
N THR A 20 16.69 27.84 15.10
CA THR A 20 16.08 29.14 14.84
C THR A 20 16.76 29.88 13.69
N LEU A 21 15.96 30.56 12.89
CA LEU A 21 16.31 31.46 11.77
C LEU A 21 17.06 32.72 12.23
N THR A 22 18.29 32.61 12.73
CA THR A 22 19.06 33.81 13.14
C THR A 22 20.57 33.72 12.87
N SER A 23 21.02 32.96 11.86
CA SER A 23 22.44 32.92 11.51
C SER A 23 22.75 33.02 10.00
N ILE A 24 21.92 33.75 9.26
CA ILE A 24 22.24 34.09 7.87
C ILE A 24 22.56 35.58 7.82
N LEU A 25 23.71 36.00 8.32
CA LEU A 25 24.38 37.29 8.01
C LEU A 25 25.78 37.32 8.68
N ARG A 26 26.73 36.53 8.19
CA ARG A 26 28.17 36.86 8.20
C ARG A 26 28.82 36.05 7.09
N GLY A 27 29.15 36.71 5.99
CA GLY A 27 29.90 36.11 4.90
C GLY A 27 31.36 35.92 5.31
N GLU A 28 31.82 34.67 5.22
CA GLU A 28 33.21 34.34 4.96
C GLU A 28 33.25 33.14 4.03
N THR A 29 33.69 33.38 2.79
CA THR A 29 33.86 32.37 1.74
C THR A 29 35.14 31.59 2.01
N VAL A 30 34.97 30.31 2.39
CA VAL A 30 35.99 29.28 2.17
C VAL A 30 35.42 28.28 1.19
N TRP A 31 35.92 28.29 -0.01
CA TRP A 31 35.51 27.38 -1.09
C TRP A 31 36.09 25.99 -0.86
N SER A 32 35.38 25.13 -0.10
CA SER A 32 35.61 23.70 -0.10
C SER A 32 34.62 23.09 -1.08
N GLY A 33 35.11 22.34 -2.07
CA GLY A 33 34.36 21.86 -3.24
C GLY A 33 33.27 20.83 -2.99
N GLN A 34 32.47 20.98 -1.94
CA GLN A 34 31.26 20.22 -1.71
C GLN A 34 30.07 21.10 -2.10
N ARG A 35 29.27 20.63 -3.06
CA ARG A 35 27.96 21.24 -3.36
C ARG A 35 27.16 21.32 -2.06
N PRO A 36 26.46 22.44 -1.74
CA PRO A 36 25.60 22.51 -0.59
C PRO A 36 24.54 21.40 -0.69
N GLU A 37 24.50 20.55 0.33
CA GLU A 37 23.54 19.47 0.38
C GLU A 37 22.12 20.02 0.43
N ASN A 38 21.25 19.48 -0.42
CA ASN A 38 19.82 19.75 -0.35
C ASN A 38 19.31 19.31 1.04
N PRO A 39 18.63 20.20 1.82
CA PRO A 39 18.11 19.88 3.15
C PRO A 39 17.24 18.61 3.19
N VAL A 40 16.63 18.23 2.07
CA VAL A 40 15.88 16.99 1.90
C VAL A 40 16.82 15.77 1.97
N ASN A 41 18.01 15.84 1.38
CA ASN A 41 18.99 14.74 1.44
C ASN A 41 19.52 14.51 2.86
N ALA A 42 19.67 15.56 3.67
CA ALA A 42 20.07 15.44 5.06
C ALA A 42 19.03 14.69 5.89
N LYS A 43 17.73 15.00 5.72
CA LYS A 43 16.62 14.27 6.38
C LYS A 43 16.56 12.80 5.98
N LEU A 44 16.89 12.48 4.72
CA LEU A 44 16.85 11.11 4.22
C LEU A 44 18.07 10.27 4.64
N ARG A 45 19.21 10.89 5.01
CA ARG A 45 20.38 10.16 5.53
C ARG A 45 20.11 9.50 6.86
N ASP A 46 19.42 10.20 7.77
CA ASP A 46 19.10 9.68 9.11
C ASP A 46 17.75 8.95 9.17
N LEU A 47 17.13 8.72 8.00
CA LEU A 47 15.78 8.13 7.95
C LEU A 47 15.73 6.75 8.59
N ARG A 48 16.78 5.94 8.42
CA ARG A 48 16.85 4.59 8.98
C ARG A 48 16.76 4.57 10.51
N SER A 49 17.34 5.57 11.19
CA SER A 49 17.31 5.69 12.66
C SER A 49 15.89 5.88 13.22
N GLN A 50 14.97 6.38 12.39
CA GLN A 50 13.56 6.53 12.75
C GLN A 50 12.82 5.19 12.87
N PHE A 51 13.42 4.08 12.42
CA PHE A 51 12.84 2.74 12.43
C PHE A 51 13.59 1.85 13.45
N PRO A 52 13.10 1.74 14.70
CA PRO A 52 13.83 1.08 15.79
C PRO A 52 14.26 -0.35 15.48
N LEU A 53 13.40 -1.14 14.82
CA LEU A 53 13.71 -2.53 14.47
C LEU A 53 14.92 -2.65 13.53
N LEU A 54 15.17 -1.65 12.69
CA LEU A 54 16.29 -1.68 11.75
C LEU A 54 17.66 -1.39 12.42
N GLY A 55 17.66 -0.98 13.68
CA GLY A 55 18.86 -0.86 14.50
C GLY A 55 19.28 -2.17 15.17
N GLU A 56 18.47 -3.23 15.07
CA GLU A 56 18.77 -4.52 15.67
C GLU A 56 19.86 -5.28 14.87
N ASN A 57 20.62 -6.09 15.60
CA ASN A 57 21.60 -7.01 15.04
C ASN A 57 21.09 -8.43 15.19
N LYS A 58 21.22 -9.26 14.16
CA LYS A 58 20.99 -10.69 14.21
C LYS A 58 22.36 -11.38 14.29
N ASP A 59 22.62 -12.05 15.39
CA ASP A 59 23.91 -12.77 15.65
C ASP A 59 25.15 -11.87 15.44
N GLY A 60 25.07 -10.62 15.92
CA GLY A 60 26.15 -9.63 15.79
C GLY A 60 26.25 -8.95 14.40
N ARG A 61 25.36 -9.28 13.47
CA ARG A 61 25.33 -8.69 12.12
C ARG A 61 24.14 -7.71 11.99
N PRO A 62 24.31 -6.53 11.40
CA PRO A 62 23.21 -5.60 11.13
C PRO A 62 22.14 -6.26 10.24
N LEU A 63 20.87 -6.13 10.62
CA LEU A 63 19.75 -6.62 9.84
C LEU A 63 19.69 -5.89 8.49
N VAL A 64 19.62 -6.65 7.39
CA VAL A 64 19.27 -6.15 6.04
C VAL A 64 17.82 -6.55 5.74
N TYR A 65 16.91 -5.57 5.75
CA TYR A 65 15.50 -5.84 5.58
C TYR A 65 15.03 -5.46 4.16
N LEU A 66 14.91 -6.48 3.31
CA LEU A 66 14.50 -6.36 1.89
C LEU A 66 13.19 -7.12 1.60
N ASP A 67 12.24 -7.12 2.55
CA ASP A 67 10.90 -7.70 2.38
C ASP A 67 9.77 -6.67 2.56
N SER A 68 10.03 -5.42 2.17
CA SER A 68 9.11 -4.29 2.38
C SER A 68 7.80 -4.42 1.60
N ALA A 69 7.80 -5.09 0.44
CA ALA A 69 6.58 -5.36 -0.33
C ALA A 69 5.62 -6.34 0.37
N ALA A 70 6.10 -7.11 1.36
CA ALA A 70 5.25 -7.91 2.24
C ALA A 70 4.71 -7.07 3.40
N THR A 71 5.58 -6.34 4.09
CA THR A 71 5.25 -5.36 5.12
C THR A 71 6.43 -4.42 5.33
N THR A 72 6.21 -3.11 5.45
CA THR A 72 7.26 -2.16 5.82
C THR A 72 7.52 -2.20 7.33
N GLN A 73 8.62 -1.61 7.78
CA GLN A 73 8.86 -1.35 9.20
C GLN A 73 8.11 -0.10 9.68
N ARG A 74 8.00 0.06 11.01
CA ARG A 74 7.26 1.14 11.65
C ARG A 74 8.22 2.20 12.17
N PRO A 75 8.06 3.49 11.78
CA PRO A 75 8.84 4.55 12.37
C PRO A 75 8.39 4.81 13.81
N ARG A 76 9.27 5.39 14.62
CA ARG A 76 9.00 5.76 16.01
C ARG A 76 7.70 6.55 16.16
N ALA A 77 7.45 7.51 15.26
CA ALA A 77 6.23 8.33 15.29
C ALA A 77 4.93 7.51 15.25
N VAL A 78 4.91 6.39 14.50
CA VAL A 78 3.74 5.49 14.45
C VAL A 78 3.60 4.68 15.73
N LEU A 79 4.72 4.17 16.27
CA LEU A 79 4.73 3.43 17.53
C LEU A 79 4.26 4.29 18.68
N ASP A 80 4.75 5.54 18.75
CA ASP A 80 4.39 6.50 19.79
C ASP A 80 2.91 6.92 19.68
N ALA A 81 2.37 7.09 18.46
CA ALA A 81 0.96 7.40 18.27
C ALA A 81 0.04 6.25 18.74
N LEU A 82 0.42 4.99 18.47
CA LEU A 82 -0.30 3.81 18.97
C LEU A 82 -0.26 3.72 20.49
N ALA A 83 0.93 3.89 21.09
CA ALA A 83 1.10 3.89 22.55
C ALA A 83 0.31 5.02 23.20
N SER A 84 0.40 6.24 22.67
CA SER A 84 -0.33 7.41 23.18
C SER A 84 -1.83 7.21 23.19
N PHE A 85 -2.40 6.63 22.12
CA PHE A 85 -3.83 6.32 22.08
C PHE A 85 -4.25 5.43 23.26
N TYR A 86 -3.56 4.31 23.46
CA TYR A 86 -3.92 3.38 24.53
C TYR A 86 -3.67 3.94 25.94
N LEU A 87 -2.64 4.77 26.12
CA LEU A 87 -2.30 5.36 27.41
C LEU A 87 -3.25 6.51 27.80
N HIS A 88 -3.81 7.24 26.82
CA HIS A 88 -4.46 8.53 27.14
C HIS A 88 -5.87 8.69 26.55
N ASP A 89 -6.24 7.95 25.49
CA ASP A 89 -7.46 8.22 24.73
C ASP A 89 -8.33 6.98 24.50
N ASN A 90 -7.94 5.82 25.04
CA ASN A 90 -8.63 4.55 24.80
C ASN A 90 -10.07 4.56 25.30
N ALA A 91 -11.01 4.65 24.38
CA ALA A 91 -12.44 4.50 24.62
C ALA A 91 -13.15 4.08 23.32
N ASN A 92 -14.32 3.46 23.43
CA ASN A 92 -15.19 3.22 22.28
C ASN A 92 -15.69 4.58 21.74
N PRO A 93 -15.47 4.91 20.46
CA PRO A 93 -15.83 6.19 19.84
C PRO A 93 -17.33 6.36 19.60
N SER A 94 -18.14 5.33 19.89
CA SER A 94 -19.58 5.36 19.65
C SER A 94 -20.29 6.45 20.48
N LYS A 95 -21.60 6.64 20.25
CA LYS A 95 -22.52 7.67 20.76
C LYS A 95 -22.45 8.04 22.26
N SER A 96 -21.38 7.66 22.99
CA SER A 96 -21.18 7.98 24.40
C SER A 96 -20.83 9.44 24.62
N LEU A 97 -21.42 10.04 25.67
CA LEU A 97 -21.28 11.45 25.98
C LEU A 97 -20.06 11.78 26.90
N HIS A 98 -19.34 10.76 27.39
CA HIS A 98 -18.19 11.01 28.27
C HIS A 98 -16.95 11.46 27.48
N THR A 99 -16.07 12.18 28.15
CA THR A 99 -14.93 12.88 27.51
C THR A 99 -14.00 11.96 26.74
N LEU A 100 -13.68 10.77 27.25
CA LEU A 100 -12.77 9.85 26.55
C LEU A 100 -13.39 9.33 25.23
N ALA A 101 -14.70 9.01 25.23
CA ALA A 101 -15.37 8.58 23.99
C ALA A 101 -15.35 9.68 22.91
N ARG A 102 -15.59 10.95 23.31
CA ARG A 102 -15.50 12.09 22.37
C ARG A 102 -14.07 12.28 21.84
N ARG A 103 -13.04 12.13 22.69
CA ARG A 103 -11.63 12.21 22.27
C ARG A 103 -11.29 11.10 21.27
N SER A 104 -11.68 9.86 21.57
CA SER A 104 -11.49 8.71 20.69
C SER A 104 -12.20 8.92 19.34
N ALA A 105 -13.46 9.39 19.35
CA ALA A 105 -14.20 9.72 18.12
C ALA A 105 -13.50 10.81 17.29
N THR A 106 -13.06 11.90 17.95
CA THR A 106 -12.31 12.97 17.26
C THR A 106 -11.02 12.45 16.61
N LEU A 107 -10.28 11.56 17.26
CA LEU A 107 -9.08 10.96 16.69
C LEU A 107 -9.41 10.08 15.48
N TYR A 108 -10.48 9.30 15.57
CA TYR A 108 -10.93 8.43 14.48
C TYR A 108 -11.37 9.22 13.25
N ASP A 109 -12.16 10.29 13.45
CA ASP A 109 -12.62 11.18 12.37
C ASP A 109 -11.44 11.94 11.75
N THR A 110 -10.50 12.41 12.57
CA THR A 110 -9.28 13.07 12.09
C THR A 110 -8.42 12.14 11.25
N ALA A 111 -8.31 10.87 11.65
CA ALA A 111 -7.58 9.86 10.89
C ALA A 111 -8.23 9.62 9.53
N ARG A 112 -9.58 9.52 9.46
CA ARG A 112 -10.33 9.37 8.22
C ARG A 112 -10.13 10.56 7.28
N ALA A 113 -10.23 11.77 7.82
CA ALA A 113 -9.98 13.00 7.06
C ALA A 113 -8.53 13.10 6.56
N THR A 114 -7.57 12.54 7.30
CA THR A 114 -6.17 12.48 6.87
C THR A 114 -6.00 11.56 5.66
N VAL A 115 -6.64 10.38 5.68
CA VAL A 115 -6.63 9.46 4.53
C VAL A 115 -7.33 10.08 3.32
N ALA A 116 -8.47 10.74 3.50
CA ALA A 116 -9.18 11.41 2.40
C ALA A 116 -8.29 12.44 1.70
N ARG A 117 -7.62 13.31 2.46
CA ARG A 117 -6.67 14.28 1.89
C ARG A 117 -5.48 13.61 1.19
N PHE A 118 -4.96 12.52 1.76
CA PHE A 118 -3.83 11.79 1.22
C PHE A 118 -4.10 11.18 -0.16
N LEU A 119 -5.35 10.77 -0.42
CA LEU A 119 -5.80 10.23 -1.71
C LEU A 119 -6.40 11.31 -2.64
N ASN A 120 -6.48 12.56 -2.19
CA ASN A 120 -7.24 13.63 -2.86
C ASN A 120 -8.74 13.27 -3.04
N ALA A 121 -9.34 12.55 -2.09
CA ALA A 121 -10.77 12.24 -2.08
C ALA A 121 -11.61 13.52 -1.82
N ARG A 122 -12.88 13.55 -2.27
CA ARG A 122 -13.79 14.69 -2.07
C ARG A 122 -14.09 14.93 -0.59
N GLY A 123 -14.20 13.83 0.18
CA GLY A 123 -14.47 13.92 1.59
C GLY A 123 -14.15 12.62 2.36
N PRO A 124 -14.15 12.70 3.70
CA PRO A 124 -13.92 11.53 4.54
C PRO A 124 -15.02 10.48 4.43
N GLU A 125 -16.21 10.83 3.98
CA GLU A 125 -17.34 9.93 3.74
C GLU A 125 -17.10 8.91 2.62
N GLU A 126 -16.12 9.16 1.73
CA GLU A 126 -15.68 8.22 0.69
C GLU A 126 -14.69 7.16 1.20
N ILE A 127 -14.28 7.24 2.47
CA ILE A 127 -13.32 6.33 3.09
C ILE A 127 -14.03 5.28 3.93
N VAL A 128 -13.76 4.01 3.64
CA VAL A 128 -14.17 2.86 4.45
C VAL A 128 -12.93 2.24 5.10
N TRP A 129 -12.95 2.10 6.41
CA TRP A 129 -11.91 1.37 7.12
C TRP A 129 -12.11 -0.14 6.95
N THR A 130 -11.02 -0.82 6.64
CA THR A 130 -10.97 -2.28 6.49
C THR A 130 -9.75 -2.82 7.23
N ARG A 131 -9.61 -4.14 7.33
CA ARG A 131 -8.42 -4.77 7.91
C ARG A 131 -7.22 -4.75 6.94
N GLY A 132 -7.43 -4.39 5.68
CA GLY A 132 -6.41 -4.33 4.62
C GLY A 132 -7.05 -4.48 3.23
N THR A 133 -6.22 -4.42 2.19
CA THR A 133 -6.62 -4.54 0.78
C THR A 133 -7.49 -5.78 0.53
N THR A 134 -7.15 -6.91 1.14
CA THR A 134 -7.90 -8.16 0.97
C THR A 134 -9.35 -8.01 1.40
N GLU A 135 -9.63 -7.41 2.57
CA GLU A 135 -10.99 -7.18 3.02
C GLU A 135 -11.69 -6.11 2.17
N ALA A 136 -10.99 -5.06 1.79
CA ALA A 136 -11.53 -4.01 0.92
C ALA A 136 -12.05 -4.58 -0.41
N ILE A 137 -11.27 -5.44 -1.06
CA ILE A 137 -11.68 -6.09 -2.32
C ILE A 137 -12.81 -7.09 -2.09
N ASN A 138 -12.76 -7.88 -1.00
CA ASN A 138 -13.86 -8.78 -0.65
C ASN A 138 -15.17 -8.03 -0.36
N LEU A 139 -15.10 -6.84 0.26
CA LEU A 139 -16.26 -5.98 0.49
C LEU A 139 -16.89 -5.58 -0.84
N VAL A 140 -16.10 -5.08 -1.81
CA VAL A 140 -16.61 -4.72 -3.13
C VAL A 140 -17.19 -5.95 -3.85
N ALA A 141 -16.49 -7.08 -3.82
CA ALA A 141 -16.93 -8.31 -4.49
C ALA A 141 -18.21 -8.89 -3.88
N ALA A 142 -18.40 -8.78 -2.56
CA ALA A 142 -19.57 -9.30 -1.89
C ALA A 142 -20.76 -8.34 -1.95
N SER A 143 -20.53 -7.05 -1.72
CA SER A 143 -21.55 -6.00 -1.67
C SER A 143 -21.94 -5.57 -3.10
N TRP A 144 -21.07 -4.85 -3.79
CA TRP A 144 -21.34 -4.39 -5.13
C TRP A 144 -21.51 -5.55 -6.11
N GLY A 145 -20.60 -6.51 -6.10
CA GLY A 145 -20.67 -7.69 -6.98
C GLY A 145 -21.90 -8.53 -6.74
N GLY A 146 -22.29 -8.72 -5.46
CA GLY A 146 -23.51 -9.46 -5.10
C GLY A 146 -24.80 -8.80 -5.57
N ALA A 147 -24.83 -7.47 -5.69
CA ALA A 147 -26.01 -6.71 -6.12
C ALA A 147 -26.06 -6.45 -7.66
N ASN A 148 -24.91 -6.49 -8.35
CA ASN A 148 -24.80 -6.01 -9.74
C ASN A 148 -24.34 -7.07 -10.74
N LEU A 149 -23.88 -8.25 -10.30
CA LEU A 149 -23.46 -9.33 -11.20
C LEU A 149 -24.58 -10.37 -11.34
N GLY A 150 -24.82 -10.78 -12.57
CA GLY A 150 -25.78 -11.82 -12.91
C GLY A 150 -25.30 -12.71 -14.06
N PRO A 151 -26.13 -13.70 -14.49
CA PRO A 151 -25.81 -14.58 -15.61
C PRO A 151 -25.48 -13.81 -16.88
N GLY A 152 -24.33 -14.14 -17.49
CA GLY A 152 -23.86 -13.50 -18.74
C GLY A 152 -23.04 -12.22 -18.54
N ASP A 153 -23.00 -11.65 -17.33
CA ASP A 153 -22.10 -10.54 -17.03
C ASP A 153 -20.64 -11.01 -16.95
N GLU A 154 -19.72 -10.08 -17.08
CA GLU A 154 -18.29 -10.33 -17.10
C GLU A 154 -17.56 -9.44 -16.09
N VAL A 155 -16.58 -10.03 -15.38
CA VAL A 155 -15.56 -9.31 -14.60
C VAL A 155 -14.21 -9.54 -15.24
N LEU A 156 -13.48 -8.48 -15.56
CA LEU A 156 -12.14 -8.57 -16.13
C LEU A 156 -11.10 -8.41 -15.01
N VAL A 157 -10.27 -9.43 -14.84
CA VAL A 157 -9.10 -9.46 -13.97
C VAL A 157 -7.83 -9.60 -14.80
N THR A 158 -6.65 -9.52 -14.17
CA THR A 158 -5.38 -9.74 -14.86
C THR A 158 -4.67 -11.00 -14.36
N VAL A 159 -3.81 -11.58 -15.20
CA VAL A 159 -2.92 -12.67 -14.76
C VAL A 159 -1.92 -12.19 -13.70
N SER A 160 -1.68 -10.87 -13.61
CA SER A 160 -0.76 -10.26 -12.65
C SER A 160 -1.37 -9.93 -11.28
N ASP A 161 -2.65 -10.26 -11.07
CA ASP A 161 -3.32 -10.00 -9.80
C ASP A 161 -2.76 -10.84 -8.66
N HIS A 162 -2.63 -10.21 -7.51
CA HIS A 162 -2.42 -10.90 -6.24
C HIS A 162 -3.66 -11.75 -5.90
N TYR A 163 -3.51 -12.86 -5.17
CA TYR A 163 -4.65 -13.71 -4.77
C TYR A 163 -5.79 -12.91 -4.11
N SER A 164 -5.47 -11.86 -3.38
CA SER A 164 -6.48 -10.97 -2.75
C SER A 164 -7.37 -10.24 -3.76
N ASN A 165 -6.91 -10.08 -5.01
CA ASN A 165 -7.70 -9.45 -6.08
C ASN A 165 -8.16 -10.46 -7.15
N LEU A 166 -7.75 -11.71 -7.10
CA LEU A 166 -8.20 -12.76 -8.00
C LEU A 166 -9.31 -13.63 -7.37
N VAL A 167 -9.03 -14.19 -6.18
CA VAL A 167 -9.91 -15.17 -5.54
C VAL A 167 -11.30 -14.61 -5.19
N PRO A 168 -11.45 -13.38 -4.66
CA PRO A 168 -12.79 -12.82 -4.40
C PRO A 168 -13.66 -12.76 -5.64
N TRP A 169 -13.08 -12.41 -6.80
CA TRP A 169 -13.81 -12.32 -8.06
C TRP A 169 -14.13 -13.69 -8.66
N GLN A 170 -13.26 -14.68 -8.49
CA GLN A 170 -13.59 -16.08 -8.84
C GLN A 170 -14.83 -16.56 -8.05
N LEU A 171 -14.89 -16.26 -6.75
CA LEU A 171 -16.01 -16.63 -5.91
C LEU A 171 -17.28 -15.82 -6.23
N ALA A 172 -17.15 -14.52 -6.51
CA ALA A 172 -18.27 -13.66 -6.89
C ALA A 172 -18.85 -14.10 -8.23
N ALA A 173 -18.00 -14.33 -9.24
CA ALA A 173 -18.42 -14.79 -10.56
C ALA A 173 -19.14 -16.15 -10.50
N LYS A 174 -18.61 -17.09 -9.70
CA LYS A 174 -19.27 -18.40 -9.48
C LYS A 174 -20.67 -18.24 -8.85
N ARG A 175 -20.81 -17.37 -7.83
CA ARG A 175 -22.11 -17.13 -7.16
C ARG A 175 -23.13 -16.49 -8.09
N ALA A 176 -22.69 -15.53 -8.91
CA ALA A 176 -23.53 -14.79 -9.84
C ALA A 176 -23.78 -15.52 -11.18
N ASN A 177 -23.16 -16.69 -11.41
CA ASN A 177 -23.11 -17.35 -12.71
C ASN A 177 -22.64 -16.40 -13.83
N SER A 178 -21.70 -15.52 -13.50
CA SER A 178 -21.02 -14.59 -14.42
C SER A 178 -19.66 -15.13 -14.86
N THR A 179 -19.04 -14.50 -15.83
CA THR A 179 -17.79 -14.96 -16.44
C THR A 179 -16.61 -14.13 -15.96
N LEU A 180 -15.52 -14.81 -15.55
CA LEU A 180 -14.25 -14.14 -15.30
C LEU A 180 -13.44 -14.09 -16.60
N ARG A 181 -13.13 -12.87 -17.08
CA ARG A 181 -12.23 -12.61 -18.22
C ARG A 181 -10.85 -12.29 -17.68
N ILE A 182 -9.80 -12.70 -18.41
CA ILE A 182 -8.43 -12.54 -17.94
C ILE A 182 -7.62 -11.75 -18.98
N LEU A 183 -7.04 -10.62 -18.55
CA LEU A 183 -6.06 -9.87 -19.34
C LEU A 183 -4.67 -10.43 -19.07
N ASP A 184 -3.99 -10.89 -20.11
CA ASP A 184 -2.65 -11.48 -20.01
C ASP A 184 -1.54 -10.42 -19.93
N VAL A 185 -0.32 -10.85 -19.63
CA VAL A 185 0.91 -10.06 -19.72
C VAL A 185 1.80 -10.55 -20.85
N GLY A 186 2.59 -9.66 -21.42
CA GLY A 186 3.68 -10.03 -22.33
C GLY A 186 4.86 -10.67 -21.57
N ASP A 187 5.86 -11.15 -22.31
CA ASP A 187 7.08 -11.74 -21.73
C ASP A 187 7.92 -10.69 -20.99
N ASP A 188 7.70 -9.41 -21.29
CA ASP A 188 8.27 -8.25 -20.60
C ASP A 188 7.50 -7.85 -19.32
N GLY A 189 6.42 -8.58 -18.99
CA GLY A 189 5.57 -8.33 -17.84
C GLY A 189 4.58 -7.16 -18.00
N ARG A 190 4.45 -6.57 -19.20
CA ARG A 190 3.42 -5.55 -19.48
C ARG A 190 2.06 -6.20 -19.68
N LEU A 191 1.00 -5.57 -19.15
CA LEU A 191 -0.36 -5.97 -19.49
C LEU A 191 -0.58 -5.84 -21.01
N ARG A 192 -1.19 -6.85 -21.62
CA ARG A 192 -1.50 -6.90 -23.05
C ARG A 192 -2.67 -5.96 -23.40
N LEU A 193 -2.44 -4.65 -23.27
CA LEU A 193 -3.47 -3.64 -23.54
C LEU A 193 -3.94 -3.63 -25.00
N ASP A 194 -3.16 -4.20 -25.91
CA ASP A 194 -3.57 -4.50 -27.28
C ASP A 194 -4.79 -5.44 -27.32
N GLN A 195 -4.91 -6.35 -26.37
CA GLN A 195 -6.04 -7.30 -26.25
C GLN A 195 -7.24 -6.72 -25.50
N LEU A 196 -7.05 -5.64 -24.73
CA LEU A 196 -8.08 -5.10 -23.83
C LEU A 196 -9.38 -4.74 -24.57
N GLY A 197 -9.28 -4.17 -25.79
CA GLY A 197 -10.46 -3.84 -26.60
C GLY A 197 -11.31 -5.06 -27.01
N GLY A 198 -10.68 -6.23 -27.23
CA GLY A 198 -11.39 -7.48 -27.52
C GLY A 198 -11.92 -8.21 -26.27
N LEU A 199 -11.42 -7.84 -25.08
CA LEU A 199 -11.87 -8.41 -23.81
C LEU A 199 -13.01 -7.61 -23.18
N LEU A 200 -13.12 -6.29 -23.48
CA LEU A 200 -14.18 -5.43 -23.01
C LEU A 200 -15.43 -5.56 -23.89
N SER A 201 -16.59 -5.69 -23.27
CA SER A 201 -17.88 -5.76 -23.92
C SER A 201 -18.96 -5.04 -23.09
N LYS A 202 -20.17 -4.88 -23.62
CA LYS A 202 -21.33 -4.34 -22.86
C LYS A 202 -21.71 -5.22 -21.64
N ARG A 203 -21.22 -6.46 -21.60
CA ARG A 203 -21.40 -7.37 -20.47
C ARG A 203 -20.34 -7.18 -19.38
N THR A 204 -19.21 -6.55 -19.69
CA THR A 204 -18.16 -6.26 -18.71
C THR A 204 -18.69 -5.23 -17.71
N LYS A 205 -18.87 -5.64 -16.44
CA LYS A 205 -19.39 -4.79 -15.38
C LYS A 205 -18.29 -4.17 -14.55
N LEU A 206 -17.16 -4.87 -14.42
CA LEU A 206 -16.03 -4.42 -13.63
C LEU A 206 -14.72 -4.86 -14.29
N VAL A 207 -13.74 -3.96 -14.23
CA VAL A 207 -12.32 -4.22 -14.50
C VAL A 207 -11.55 -4.04 -13.21
N THR A 208 -10.69 -5.01 -12.85
CA THR A 208 -9.81 -4.86 -11.70
C THR A 208 -8.40 -5.29 -12.05
N PHE A 209 -7.41 -4.60 -11.48
CA PHE A 209 -6.00 -4.84 -11.75
C PHE A 209 -5.11 -4.23 -10.65
N PRO A 210 -3.87 -4.72 -10.46
CA PRO A 210 -2.92 -4.07 -9.58
C PRO A 210 -2.34 -2.81 -10.25
N HIS A 211 -2.36 -1.66 -9.56
CA HIS A 211 -1.66 -0.47 -10.04
C HIS A 211 -0.15 -0.73 -10.16
N VAL A 212 0.39 -1.47 -9.18
CA VAL A 212 1.78 -1.96 -9.21
C VAL A 212 1.80 -3.45 -8.87
N SER A 213 2.45 -4.25 -9.72
CA SER A 213 2.60 -5.68 -9.47
C SER A 213 3.50 -5.97 -8.27
N ASN A 214 3.00 -6.75 -7.32
CA ASN A 214 3.76 -7.19 -6.14
C ASN A 214 4.89 -8.19 -6.46
N VAL A 215 4.89 -8.75 -7.66
CA VAL A 215 5.93 -9.66 -8.16
C VAL A 215 6.93 -8.90 -9.04
N LEU A 216 6.44 -8.26 -10.09
CA LEU A 216 7.29 -7.65 -11.10
C LEU A 216 7.81 -6.25 -10.72
N GLY A 217 7.20 -5.63 -9.71
CA GLY A 217 7.42 -4.22 -9.40
C GLY A 217 6.85 -3.27 -10.47
N ARG A 218 6.30 -3.80 -11.55
CA ARG A 218 5.80 -3.05 -12.70
C ARG A 218 4.69 -2.09 -12.33
N ILE A 219 4.81 -0.85 -12.78
CA ILE A 219 3.76 0.16 -12.72
C ILE A 219 2.88 0.01 -13.96
N ASN A 220 1.59 -0.27 -13.76
CA ASN A 220 0.61 -0.37 -14.84
C ASN A 220 0.02 1.01 -15.15
N PRO A 221 -0.35 1.30 -16.41
CA PRO A 221 -0.92 2.59 -16.83
C PRO A 221 -2.40 2.67 -16.41
N ALA A 222 -2.62 2.89 -15.09
CA ALA A 222 -3.93 2.79 -14.47
C ALA A 222 -4.96 3.73 -15.10
N LYS A 223 -4.58 4.98 -15.36
CA LYS A 223 -5.47 5.98 -16.00
C LYS A 223 -5.98 5.52 -17.37
N GLU A 224 -5.09 5.02 -18.24
CA GLU A 224 -5.48 4.49 -19.54
C GLU A 224 -6.45 3.31 -19.42
N ILE A 225 -6.20 2.41 -18.45
CA ILE A 225 -7.07 1.25 -18.22
C ILE A 225 -8.45 1.73 -17.74
N CYS A 226 -8.52 2.68 -16.80
CA CYS A 226 -9.77 3.28 -16.33
C CYS A 226 -10.56 3.90 -17.47
N GLU A 227 -9.93 4.75 -18.28
CA GLU A 227 -10.58 5.40 -19.43
C GLU A 227 -11.14 4.37 -20.44
N ARG A 228 -10.42 3.29 -20.69
CA ARG A 228 -10.87 2.24 -21.64
C ARG A 228 -12.01 1.42 -21.06
N ALA A 229 -11.98 1.10 -19.76
CA ALA A 229 -13.05 0.39 -19.06
C ALA A 229 -14.35 1.23 -19.03
N HIS A 230 -14.25 2.52 -18.68
CA HIS A 230 -15.39 3.43 -18.64
C HIS A 230 -16.03 3.62 -20.00
N ARG A 231 -15.25 3.70 -21.09
CA ARG A 231 -15.80 3.73 -22.47
C ARG A 231 -16.63 2.49 -22.82
N ALA A 232 -16.34 1.35 -22.18
CA ALA A 232 -17.13 0.12 -22.34
C ALA A 232 -18.32 0.03 -21.36
N GLY A 233 -18.45 0.98 -20.42
CA GLY A 233 -19.49 1.03 -19.39
C GLY A 233 -19.16 0.18 -18.15
N ALA A 234 -17.92 -0.23 -17.98
CA ALA A 234 -17.46 -1.01 -16.82
C ALA A 234 -16.89 -0.10 -15.73
N LEU A 235 -17.19 -0.39 -14.47
CA LEU A 235 -16.52 0.21 -13.32
C LEU A 235 -15.10 -0.33 -13.13
N VAL A 236 -14.27 0.40 -12.38
CA VAL A 236 -12.85 0.05 -12.17
C VAL A 236 -12.50 -0.01 -10.70
N LEU A 237 -11.93 -1.17 -10.28
CA LEU A 237 -11.29 -1.32 -8.98
C LEU A 237 -9.77 -1.40 -9.16
N VAL A 238 -9.04 -0.50 -8.50
CA VAL A 238 -7.59 -0.46 -8.50
C VAL A 238 -7.05 -1.06 -7.19
N ASP A 239 -6.31 -2.17 -7.30
CA ASP A 239 -5.48 -2.66 -6.19
C ASP A 239 -4.23 -1.78 -6.09
N ALA A 240 -4.25 -0.86 -5.13
CA ALA A 240 -3.19 0.11 -4.88
C ALA A 240 -2.26 -0.31 -3.72
N ALA A 241 -2.29 -1.59 -3.32
CA ALA A 241 -1.49 -2.10 -2.20
C ALA A 241 0.02 -1.87 -2.36
N GLN A 242 0.52 -1.80 -3.60
CA GLN A 242 1.92 -1.57 -3.91
C GLN A 242 2.20 -0.22 -4.57
N SER A 243 1.20 0.61 -4.87
CA SER A 243 1.41 1.96 -5.41
C SER A 243 1.41 3.03 -4.34
N VAL A 244 0.40 3.01 -3.46
CA VAL A 244 0.23 3.99 -2.37
C VAL A 244 1.47 4.09 -1.46
N PRO A 245 2.20 3.00 -1.12
CA PRO A 245 3.44 3.09 -0.35
C PRO A 245 4.55 3.86 -1.06
N HIS A 246 4.65 3.79 -2.38
CA HIS A 246 5.82 4.20 -3.15
C HIS A 246 5.73 5.61 -3.72
N PHE A 247 4.57 6.00 -4.26
CA PHE A 247 4.38 7.31 -4.88
C PHE A 247 3.00 7.90 -4.57
N PRO A 248 2.80 9.23 -4.76
CA PRO A 248 1.49 9.85 -4.59
C PRO A 248 0.46 9.23 -5.53
N VAL A 249 -0.72 8.90 -4.99
CA VAL A 249 -1.85 8.38 -5.75
C VAL A 249 -3.03 9.33 -5.56
N ASP A 250 -3.57 9.83 -6.67
CA ASP A 250 -4.71 10.73 -6.74
C ASP A 250 -5.87 9.99 -7.38
N VAL A 251 -6.95 9.79 -6.63
CA VAL A 251 -8.11 9.02 -7.10
C VAL A 251 -8.89 9.73 -8.20
N HIS A 252 -8.82 11.06 -8.26
CA HIS A 252 -9.45 11.85 -9.33
C HIS A 252 -8.63 11.80 -10.62
N ASP A 253 -7.29 11.87 -10.52
CA ASP A 253 -6.44 11.73 -11.70
C ASP A 253 -6.50 10.33 -12.30
N LEU A 254 -6.59 9.29 -11.47
CA LEU A 254 -6.76 7.90 -11.93
C LEU A 254 -8.15 7.67 -12.54
N ASP A 255 -9.14 8.44 -12.12
CA ASP A 255 -10.55 8.28 -12.50
C ASP A 255 -11.08 6.86 -12.26
N CYS A 256 -10.65 6.22 -11.16
CA CYS A 256 -11.17 4.91 -10.75
C CYS A 256 -12.46 5.03 -9.94
N ASP A 257 -13.16 3.92 -9.72
CA ASP A 257 -14.42 3.86 -8.97
C ASP A 257 -14.21 3.31 -7.56
N PHE A 258 -13.23 2.41 -7.43
CA PHE A 258 -12.80 1.81 -6.19
C PHE A 258 -11.27 1.80 -6.13
N LEU A 259 -10.69 2.04 -4.95
CA LEU A 259 -9.26 1.91 -4.70
C LEU A 259 -9.02 1.28 -3.34
N ALA A 260 -8.18 0.25 -3.28
CA ALA A 260 -7.90 -0.49 -2.06
C ALA A 260 -6.41 -0.51 -1.71
N PHE A 261 -6.06 -0.25 -0.44
CA PHE A 261 -4.69 -0.39 0.05
C PHE A 261 -4.61 -0.82 1.51
N SER A 262 -3.41 -1.22 1.96
CA SER A 262 -3.13 -1.70 3.31
C SER A 262 -2.15 -0.81 4.04
N GLY A 263 -2.44 -0.45 5.29
CA GLY A 263 -1.57 0.39 6.11
C GLY A 263 -0.19 -0.21 6.37
N HIS A 264 -0.11 -1.53 6.56
CA HIS A 264 1.14 -2.21 6.91
C HIS A 264 2.23 -2.19 5.81
N LYS A 265 1.89 -1.80 4.59
CA LYS A 265 2.84 -1.64 3.48
C LYS A 265 3.38 -0.22 3.33
N MET A 266 2.81 0.74 4.08
CA MET A 266 3.18 2.16 4.05
C MET A 266 3.50 2.70 5.46
N CYS A 267 4.32 2.00 6.22
CA CYS A 267 4.73 2.33 7.59
C CYS A 267 3.61 2.27 8.65
N GLY A 268 2.36 2.00 8.27
CA GLY A 268 1.22 1.93 9.18
C GLY A 268 1.09 0.58 9.90
N PRO A 269 0.17 0.46 10.85
CA PRO A 269 -0.08 -0.78 11.58
C PRO A 269 -0.60 -1.91 10.68
N MET A 270 -0.43 -3.16 11.13
CA MET A 270 -1.18 -4.31 10.60
C MET A 270 -2.66 -4.22 11.04
N GLY A 271 -3.54 -4.88 10.31
CA GLY A 271 -4.96 -4.94 10.66
C GLY A 271 -5.75 -3.65 10.43
N ILE A 272 -5.19 -2.74 9.62
CA ILE A 272 -5.88 -1.55 9.10
C ILE A 272 -5.57 -1.37 7.62
N GLY A 273 -6.57 -1.01 6.85
CA GLY A 273 -6.49 -0.65 5.45
C GLY A 273 -7.68 0.21 5.06
N VAL A 274 -7.74 0.54 3.81
CA VAL A 274 -8.72 1.49 3.26
C VAL A 274 -9.32 0.93 1.99
N LEU A 275 -10.64 1.06 1.87
CA LEU A 275 -11.34 1.17 0.61
C LEU A 275 -11.75 2.63 0.43
N TRP A 276 -11.28 3.25 -0.65
CA TRP A 276 -11.88 4.47 -1.19
C TRP A 276 -12.84 4.09 -2.30
N THR A 277 -13.98 4.73 -2.34
CA THR A 277 -14.91 4.61 -3.46
C THR A 277 -15.76 5.87 -3.63
N ARG A 278 -16.23 6.12 -4.85
CA ARG A 278 -17.13 7.23 -5.14
C ARG A 278 -18.36 7.18 -4.25
N ARG A 279 -18.80 8.32 -3.76
CA ARG A 279 -19.93 8.42 -2.81
C ARG A 279 -21.19 7.76 -3.35
N GLU A 280 -21.48 7.95 -4.63
CA GLU A 280 -22.68 7.43 -5.29
C GLU A 280 -22.71 5.89 -5.27
N LEU A 281 -21.55 5.26 -5.38
CA LEU A 281 -21.42 3.79 -5.27
C LEU A 281 -21.59 3.31 -3.85
N LEU A 282 -21.02 4.01 -2.85
CA LEU A 282 -21.23 3.68 -1.43
C LEU A 282 -22.71 3.70 -1.07
N ASP A 283 -23.43 4.73 -1.54
CA ASP A 283 -24.85 4.88 -1.22
C ASP A 283 -25.69 3.77 -1.87
N ALA A 284 -25.34 3.33 -3.08
CA ALA A 284 -26.03 2.26 -3.81
C ALA A 284 -25.68 0.82 -3.34
N MET A 285 -24.51 0.62 -2.74
CA MET A 285 -24.05 -0.71 -2.31
C MET A 285 -24.77 -1.17 -1.04
N PRO A 286 -25.25 -2.44 -0.96
CA PRO A 286 -25.77 -3.01 0.28
C PRO A 286 -24.63 -3.19 1.31
N PRO A 287 -24.96 -3.23 2.63
CA PRO A 287 -23.96 -3.50 3.65
C PRO A 287 -23.25 -4.84 3.42
N PHE A 288 -21.94 -4.88 3.73
CA PHE A 288 -21.12 -6.11 3.67
C PHE A 288 -21.26 -6.93 4.96
N GLN A 289 -21.22 -6.25 6.10
CA GLN A 289 -21.45 -6.79 7.43
C GLN A 289 -22.52 -5.94 8.11
N ALA A 290 -23.26 -6.51 9.03
CA ALA A 290 -24.30 -5.82 9.76
C ALA A 290 -24.08 -5.93 11.28
N GLY A 291 -24.42 -4.87 12.01
CA GLY A 291 -24.26 -4.85 13.46
C GLY A 291 -24.44 -3.44 14.05
N SER A 292 -23.97 -3.25 15.26
CA SER A 292 -23.92 -1.91 15.87
C SER A 292 -22.99 -0.96 15.11
N ASN A 293 -23.01 0.29 15.44
CA ASN A 293 -22.26 1.41 14.84
C ASN A 293 -22.78 1.87 13.47
N MET A 294 -23.19 0.95 12.60
CA MET A 294 -23.64 1.22 11.23
C MET A 294 -25.17 1.14 11.03
N ALA A 295 -25.92 0.62 12.00
CA ALA A 295 -27.36 0.50 11.96
C ALA A 295 -28.05 1.39 13.02
N HIS A 296 -29.18 1.98 12.65
CA HIS A 296 -30.01 2.84 13.49
C HIS A 296 -31.46 2.34 13.50
N ASP A 297 -32.21 2.72 14.54
CA ASP A 297 -33.64 2.46 14.66
C ASP A 297 -33.99 0.97 14.45
N VAL A 298 -33.22 0.11 15.13
CA VAL A 298 -33.33 -1.36 14.98
C VAL A 298 -34.51 -1.88 15.79
N GLU A 299 -35.52 -2.44 15.10
CA GLU A 299 -36.68 -3.10 15.70
C GLU A 299 -36.80 -4.54 15.17
N ILE A 300 -37.34 -5.45 15.99
CA ILE A 300 -37.55 -6.83 15.59
C ILE A 300 -38.58 -6.91 14.46
N GLY A 301 -38.20 -7.49 13.33
CA GLY A 301 -39.07 -7.66 12.17
C GLY A 301 -39.16 -6.47 11.24
N VAL A 302 -38.41 -5.38 11.50
CA VAL A 302 -38.32 -4.21 10.65
C VAL A 302 -36.92 -4.09 10.07
N ALA A 303 -36.80 -3.73 8.79
CA ALA A 303 -35.49 -3.48 8.17
C ALA A 303 -34.82 -2.26 8.85
N PRO A 304 -33.57 -2.38 9.29
CA PRO A 304 -32.88 -1.28 9.96
C PRO A 304 -32.52 -0.17 8.98
N HIS A 305 -32.43 1.06 9.46
CA HIS A 305 -31.76 2.15 8.75
C HIS A 305 -30.25 2.04 8.93
N PHE A 306 -29.50 2.28 7.86
CA PHE A 306 -28.04 2.23 7.89
C PHE A 306 -27.42 3.62 7.88
N ALA A 307 -26.23 3.74 8.46
CA ALA A 307 -25.42 4.94 8.35
C ALA A 307 -25.10 5.26 6.88
N GLU A 308 -24.76 6.50 6.61
CA GLU A 308 -24.39 6.96 5.28
C GLU A 308 -22.89 6.83 5.01
N GLY A 309 -22.51 6.80 3.73
CA GLY A 309 -21.13 6.77 3.28
C GLY A 309 -20.34 5.58 3.81
N GLY A 310 -19.06 5.78 4.09
CA GLY A 310 -18.17 4.73 4.55
C GLY A 310 -18.59 4.04 5.84
N LEU A 311 -19.27 4.75 6.75
CA LEU A 311 -19.74 4.19 8.02
C LEU A 311 -20.73 3.04 7.85
N LYS A 312 -21.47 2.98 6.75
CA LYS A 312 -22.37 1.86 6.41
C LYS A 312 -21.67 0.50 6.37
N PHE A 313 -20.36 0.49 6.16
CA PHE A 313 -19.56 -0.72 6.00
C PHE A 313 -18.69 -1.05 7.22
N GLU A 314 -18.83 -0.30 8.32
CA GLU A 314 -18.02 -0.41 9.53
C GLU A 314 -18.84 -0.93 10.72
N ALA A 315 -19.22 -2.20 10.66
CA ALA A 315 -20.01 -2.83 11.71
C ALA A 315 -19.17 -3.12 12.97
N GLY A 316 -19.75 -2.82 14.15
CA GLY A 316 -19.14 -3.09 15.44
C GLY A 316 -18.19 -1.99 15.92
N THR A 317 -17.42 -2.26 16.98
CA THR A 317 -16.42 -1.33 17.52
C THR A 317 -15.24 -1.23 16.57
N PRO A 318 -14.88 -0.01 16.09
CA PRO A 318 -13.85 0.14 15.07
C PRO A 318 -12.43 0.02 15.64
N ASN A 319 -11.46 -0.26 14.75
CA ASN A 319 -10.04 -0.27 15.06
C ASN A 319 -9.49 1.16 15.12
N VAL A 320 -9.83 1.91 16.17
CA VAL A 320 -9.39 3.31 16.36
C VAL A 320 -7.88 3.43 16.41
N PRO A 321 -7.14 2.61 17.20
CA PRO A 321 -5.68 2.72 17.23
C PRO A 321 -5.04 2.45 15.87
N GLY A 322 -5.58 1.49 15.11
CA GLY A 322 -5.13 1.23 13.73
C GLY A 322 -5.30 2.45 12.82
N ALA A 323 -6.45 3.13 12.88
CA ALA A 323 -6.72 4.35 12.11
C ALA A 323 -5.77 5.51 12.53
N VAL A 324 -5.58 5.72 13.83
CA VAL A 324 -4.63 6.71 14.37
C VAL A 324 -3.20 6.41 13.93
N GLY A 325 -2.77 5.15 14.01
CA GLY A 325 -1.44 4.73 13.55
C GLY A 325 -1.25 4.89 12.04
N LEU A 326 -2.28 4.64 11.22
CA LEU A 326 -2.21 4.89 9.78
C LEU A 326 -2.14 6.38 9.47
N ALA A 327 -2.90 7.22 10.15
CA ALA A 327 -2.80 8.67 10.01
C ALA A 327 -1.40 9.19 10.39
N ALA A 328 -0.80 8.66 11.47
CA ALA A 328 0.57 8.99 11.85
C ALA A 328 1.59 8.54 10.78
N ALA A 329 1.38 7.39 10.13
CA ALA A 329 2.23 6.94 9.04
C ALA A 329 2.13 7.86 7.80
N ILE A 330 0.93 8.30 7.44
CA ILE A 330 0.71 9.28 6.37
C ILE A 330 1.43 10.59 6.67
N MET A 331 1.23 11.15 7.88
CA MET A 331 1.89 12.40 8.29
C MET A 331 3.43 12.26 8.30
N PHE A 332 3.94 11.11 8.71
CA PHE A 332 5.37 10.82 8.66
C PHE A 332 5.89 10.83 7.21
N LEU A 333 5.24 10.12 6.28
CA LEU A 333 5.63 10.08 4.87
C LEU A 333 5.52 11.45 4.20
N ASP A 334 4.48 12.23 4.49
CA ASP A 334 4.31 13.59 3.95
C ASP A 334 5.38 14.55 4.47
N SER A 335 5.88 14.35 5.71
CA SER A 335 6.96 15.16 6.28
C SER A 335 8.32 14.96 5.60
N LEU A 336 8.48 13.88 4.82
CA LEU A 336 9.70 13.51 4.11
C LEU A 336 9.71 13.98 2.64
N ASP A 337 8.69 14.68 2.19
CA ASP A 337 8.46 15.02 0.77
C ASP A 337 8.39 13.79 -0.14
N ARG A 338 7.19 13.38 -0.48
CA ARG A 338 6.93 12.16 -1.27
C ARG A 338 7.58 12.15 -2.66
N LYS A 339 7.81 13.32 -3.27
CA LYS A 339 8.54 13.41 -4.55
C LYS A 339 10.00 13.05 -4.37
N SER A 340 10.62 13.53 -3.29
CA SER A 340 12.00 13.19 -2.95
C SER A 340 12.17 11.74 -2.55
N LEU A 341 11.20 11.15 -1.82
CA LEU A 341 11.18 9.71 -1.54
C LEU A 341 11.12 8.89 -2.83
N TRP A 342 10.27 9.27 -3.77
CA TRP A 342 10.18 8.63 -5.07
C TRP A 342 11.48 8.74 -5.87
N ALA A 343 12.09 9.91 -5.91
CA ALA A 343 13.38 10.11 -6.59
C ALA A 343 14.49 9.25 -5.99
N ARG A 344 14.54 9.14 -4.64
CA ARG A 344 15.45 8.23 -3.94
C ARG A 344 15.19 6.77 -4.29
N GLU A 345 13.93 6.36 -4.33
CA GLU A 345 13.56 4.99 -4.70
C GLU A 345 13.97 4.66 -6.14
N GLN A 346 13.83 5.59 -7.07
CA GLN A 346 14.29 5.44 -8.45
C GLN A 346 15.82 5.27 -8.52
N GLU A 347 16.57 5.98 -7.68
CA GLU A 347 18.02 5.81 -7.58
C GLU A 347 18.38 4.42 -7.02
N LEU A 348 17.75 3.99 -5.92
CA LEU A 348 17.92 2.63 -5.38
C LEU A 348 17.58 1.54 -6.40
N THR A 349 16.52 1.77 -7.18
CA THR A 349 16.11 0.87 -8.27
C THR A 349 17.22 0.74 -9.32
N ARG A 350 17.82 1.83 -9.72
CA ARG A 350 18.94 1.85 -10.68
C ARG A 350 20.17 1.14 -10.15
N VAL A 351 20.52 1.41 -8.89
CA VAL A 351 21.64 0.72 -8.21
C VAL A 351 21.40 -0.78 -8.13
N ALA A 352 20.20 -1.21 -7.72
CA ALA A 352 19.86 -2.63 -7.60
C ALA A 352 19.92 -3.34 -8.95
N LEU A 353 19.28 -2.80 -9.99
CA LEU A 353 19.31 -3.36 -11.34
C LEU A 353 20.73 -3.53 -11.87
N SER A 354 21.58 -2.51 -11.71
CA SER A 354 22.99 -2.57 -12.08
C SER A 354 23.76 -3.62 -11.26
N SER A 355 23.49 -3.72 -9.97
CA SER A 355 24.18 -4.66 -9.09
C SER A 355 23.80 -6.12 -9.36
N PHE A 356 22.55 -6.39 -9.73
CA PHE A 356 22.07 -7.73 -10.08
C PHE A 356 22.74 -8.31 -11.34
N THR A 357 23.21 -7.47 -12.27
CA THR A 357 23.97 -7.94 -13.45
C THR A 357 25.29 -8.64 -13.09
N LYS A 358 25.80 -8.36 -11.87
CA LYS A 358 27.03 -8.99 -11.35
C LYS A 358 26.83 -10.43 -10.84
N VAL A 359 25.57 -10.88 -10.70
CA VAL A 359 25.24 -12.23 -10.22
C VAL A 359 25.02 -13.14 -11.42
N LYS A 360 25.93 -14.11 -11.62
CA LYS A 360 25.85 -15.04 -12.74
C LYS A 360 24.58 -15.89 -12.65
N GLY A 361 23.86 -16.01 -13.75
CA GLY A 361 22.64 -16.81 -13.87
C GLY A 361 21.41 -16.20 -13.21
N LEU A 362 21.50 -14.96 -12.70
CA LEU A 362 20.33 -14.24 -12.19
C LEU A 362 19.49 -13.70 -13.33
N ARG A 363 18.20 -14.03 -13.32
CA ARG A 363 17.18 -13.48 -14.24
C ARG A 363 16.12 -12.75 -13.43
N ILE A 364 16.01 -11.44 -13.66
CA ILE A 364 14.94 -10.60 -13.08
C ILE A 364 13.63 -10.88 -13.80
N LEU A 365 12.53 -10.96 -13.05
CA LEU A 365 11.18 -10.99 -13.59
C LEU A 365 10.63 -9.56 -13.68
N GLY A 366 10.12 -9.20 -14.85
CA GLY A 366 9.56 -7.86 -15.11
C GLY A 366 10.57 -6.86 -15.68
N PRO A 367 10.24 -5.54 -15.68
CA PRO A 367 11.00 -4.54 -16.38
C PRO A 367 12.38 -4.31 -15.78
N THR A 368 13.35 -4.01 -16.62
CA THR A 368 14.71 -3.60 -16.23
C THR A 368 14.91 -2.09 -16.35
N GLU A 369 13.91 -1.36 -16.86
CA GLU A 369 13.92 0.09 -16.89
C GLU A 369 13.41 0.67 -15.56
N PRO A 370 14.20 1.48 -14.83
CA PRO A 370 13.82 2.03 -13.52
C PRO A 370 12.50 2.81 -13.52
N SER A 371 12.25 3.61 -14.55
CA SER A 371 11.04 4.44 -14.67
C SER A 371 9.74 3.64 -14.78
N GLU A 372 9.83 2.36 -15.11
CA GLU A 372 8.67 1.47 -15.31
C GLU A 372 8.31 0.64 -14.07
N ARG A 373 9.07 0.83 -12.95
CA ARG A 373 8.91 -0.02 -11.77
C ARG A 373 9.17 0.71 -10.46
N VAL A 374 8.66 0.13 -9.39
CA VAL A 374 9.08 0.41 -8.02
C VAL A 374 10.24 -0.53 -7.63
N SER A 375 10.88 -0.29 -6.49
CA SER A 375 12.03 -1.06 -6.00
C SER A 375 11.65 -2.43 -5.42
N VAL A 376 10.86 -3.18 -6.18
CA VAL A 376 10.45 -4.58 -5.92
C VAL A 376 11.04 -5.47 -7.00
N PHE A 377 11.90 -6.41 -6.64
CA PHE A 377 12.66 -7.23 -7.57
C PHE A 377 12.43 -8.71 -7.28
N SER A 378 11.63 -9.36 -8.14
CA SER A 378 11.56 -10.83 -8.14
C SER A 378 12.56 -11.39 -9.14
N PHE A 379 13.26 -12.44 -8.77
CA PHE A 379 14.28 -13.06 -9.61
C PHE A 379 14.41 -14.55 -9.34
N VAL A 380 15.00 -15.23 -10.29
CA VAL A 380 15.48 -16.62 -10.17
C VAL A 380 16.99 -16.66 -10.45
N VAL A 381 17.67 -17.68 -9.94
CA VAL A 381 19.08 -17.91 -10.19
C VAL A 381 19.22 -19.34 -10.73
N ASP A 382 19.97 -19.51 -11.81
CA ASP A 382 20.15 -20.80 -12.46
C ASP A 382 20.61 -21.88 -11.48
N ASN A 383 19.98 -23.04 -11.54
CA ASN A 383 20.27 -24.21 -10.72
C ASN A 383 20.16 -23.99 -9.20
N ARG A 384 19.44 -22.94 -8.76
CA ARG A 384 19.19 -22.68 -7.33
C ARG A 384 17.70 -22.54 -7.05
N GLN A 385 17.20 -23.21 -6.05
CA GLN A 385 15.80 -23.10 -5.63
C GLN A 385 15.57 -21.82 -4.81
N ALA A 386 14.42 -21.19 -5.01
CA ALA A 386 14.07 -19.92 -4.34
C ALA A 386 14.12 -20.02 -2.81
N LEU A 387 13.61 -21.12 -2.23
CA LEU A 387 13.58 -21.29 -0.77
C LEU A 387 14.96 -21.57 -0.18
N GLU A 388 15.84 -22.28 -0.89
CA GLU A 388 17.24 -22.49 -0.50
C GLU A 388 18.00 -21.16 -0.45
N LEU A 389 17.79 -20.30 -1.46
CA LEU A 389 18.36 -18.96 -1.51
C LEU A 389 17.89 -18.10 -0.32
N VAL A 390 16.60 -18.12 -0.02
CA VAL A 390 16.03 -17.37 1.11
C VAL A 390 16.63 -17.83 2.43
N THR A 391 16.74 -19.15 2.64
CA THR A 391 17.33 -19.71 3.87
C THR A 391 18.82 -19.33 4.01
N ALA A 392 19.58 -19.39 2.91
CA ALA A 392 21.00 -19.00 2.92
C ALA A 392 21.18 -17.50 3.21
N LEU A 393 20.33 -16.64 2.64
CA LEU A 393 20.37 -15.19 2.87
C LEU A 393 19.94 -14.84 4.31
N ASP A 394 18.93 -15.53 4.86
CA ASP A 394 18.50 -15.33 6.25
C ASP A 394 19.61 -15.68 7.24
N ALA A 395 20.40 -16.74 6.98
CA ALA A 395 21.58 -17.07 7.78
C ALA A 395 22.65 -15.96 7.77
N MET A 396 22.65 -15.08 6.76
CA MET A 396 23.53 -13.91 6.64
C MET A 396 22.91 -12.62 7.20
N GLY A 397 21.71 -12.70 7.81
CA GLY A 397 20.95 -11.53 8.31
C GLY A 397 20.28 -10.72 7.21
N ILE A 398 19.99 -11.31 6.04
CA ILE A 398 19.36 -10.66 4.89
C ILE A 398 17.93 -11.23 4.72
N ALA A 399 16.93 -10.44 5.07
CA ALA A 399 15.53 -10.82 4.98
C ALA A 399 14.97 -10.51 3.58
N VAL A 400 14.63 -11.56 2.84
CA VAL A 400 13.95 -11.52 1.54
C VAL A 400 12.78 -12.52 1.55
N ARG A 401 11.94 -12.50 0.55
CA ARG A 401 10.81 -13.44 0.41
C ARG A 401 11.07 -14.45 -0.71
N GLY A 402 10.55 -15.68 -0.53
CA GLY A 402 10.57 -16.70 -1.58
C GLY A 402 9.25 -17.44 -1.69
N GLY A 403 9.03 -18.08 -2.83
CA GLY A 403 7.85 -18.90 -3.11
C GLY A 403 6.98 -18.34 -4.23
N ASP A 404 5.69 -18.60 -4.16
CA ASP A 404 4.69 -18.21 -5.19
C ASP A 404 4.26 -16.74 -5.11
N LEU A 405 4.69 -16.01 -4.09
CA LEU A 405 4.43 -14.59 -3.86
C LEU A 405 2.94 -14.21 -3.91
N ALA A 406 2.05 -15.19 -3.63
CA ALA A 406 0.60 -15.11 -3.76
C ALA A 406 0.13 -14.64 -5.17
N SER A 407 0.86 -15.05 -6.22
CA SER A 407 0.61 -14.70 -7.62
C SER A 407 1.11 -15.82 -8.56
N LEU A 408 0.83 -17.09 -8.22
CA LEU A 408 1.25 -18.25 -9.00
C LEU A 408 0.84 -18.19 -10.47
N PRO A 409 -0.35 -17.69 -10.86
CA PRO A 409 -0.69 -17.55 -12.28
C PRO A 409 0.32 -16.71 -13.05
N LEU A 410 0.73 -15.55 -12.47
CA LEU A 410 1.76 -14.71 -13.08
C LEU A 410 3.11 -15.40 -13.16
N LEU A 411 3.55 -16.06 -12.08
CA LEU A 411 4.83 -16.79 -12.09
C LEU A 411 4.86 -17.87 -13.16
N LYS A 412 3.79 -18.65 -13.31
CA LYS A 412 3.65 -19.64 -14.38
C LYS A 412 3.71 -19.00 -15.77
N ARG A 413 3.06 -17.84 -15.95
CA ARG A 413 3.12 -17.08 -17.21
C ARG A 413 4.55 -16.60 -17.51
N MET A 414 5.35 -16.29 -16.47
CA MET A 414 6.77 -15.94 -16.58
C MET A 414 7.71 -17.14 -16.64
N GLY A 415 7.18 -18.37 -16.76
CA GLY A 415 7.93 -19.61 -16.91
C GLY A 415 8.56 -20.16 -15.64
N VAL A 416 8.04 -19.79 -14.47
CA VAL A 416 8.52 -20.27 -13.17
C VAL A 416 7.36 -20.57 -12.22
N THR A 417 7.61 -21.31 -11.12
CA THR A 417 6.59 -21.58 -10.09
C THR A 417 6.91 -20.93 -8.73
N ALA A 418 8.14 -20.49 -8.57
CA ALA A 418 8.62 -19.79 -7.40
C ALA A 418 9.73 -18.80 -7.79
N ALA A 419 9.86 -17.72 -7.02
CA ALA A 419 10.93 -16.74 -7.19
C ALA A 419 11.40 -16.24 -5.82
N VAL A 420 12.61 -15.68 -5.75
CA VAL A 420 13.05 -14.83 -4.64
C VAL A 420 12.60 -13.42 -4.95
N ARG A 421 12.10 -12.71 -3.92
CA ARG A 421 11.75 -11.30 -4.05
C ARG A 421 12.50 -10.47 -3.01
N ALA A 422 13.36 -9.58 -3.47
CA ALA A 422 13.91 -8.49 -2.69
C ALA A 422 13.08 -7.24 -2.93
N SER A 423 12.71 -6.53 -1.88
CA SER A 423 11.94 -5.29 -1.98
C SER A 423 12.47 -4.24 -1.02
N CYS A 424 12.94 -3.14 -1.59
CA CYS A 424 13.45 -1.99 -0.88
C CYS A 424 12.31 -1.08 -0.41
N TYR A 425 12.65 -0.13 0.45
CA TYR A 425 11.79 0.98 0.84
C TYR A 425 12.62 2.20 1.20
N ALA A 426 11.98 3.28 1.62
CA ALA A 426 12.63 4.55 1.93
C ALA A 426 13.86 4.45 2.88
N TYR A 427 13.88 3.49 3.79
CA TYR A 427 14.97 3.23 4.75
C TYR A 427 16.09 2.33 4.22
N THR A 428 15.96 1.77 3.03
CA THR A 428 16.98 0.88 2.43
C THR A 428 18.18 1.69 1.94
N SER A 429 19.38 1.17 2.16
CA SER A 429 20.62 1.77 1.66
C SER A 429 21.22 0.98 0.49
N SER A 430 22.16 1.60 -0.25
CA SER A 430 22.92 0.94 -1.32
C SER A 430 23.79 -0.18 -0.80
N GLU A 431 24.35 -0.03 0.41
CA GLU A 431 25.17 -1.06 1.08
C GLU A 431 24.36 -2.33 1.38
N GLU A 432 23.06 -2.21 1.66
CA GLU A 432 22.18 -3.36 1.85
C GLU A 432 21.96 -4.12 0.54
N ILE A 433 21.91 -3.42 -0.59
CA ILE A 433 21.85 -4.04 -1.92
C ILE A 433 23.17 -4.74 -2.23
N ASP A 434 24.31 -4.13 -1.92
CA ASP A 434 25.62 -4.76 -2.12
C ASP A 434 25.78 -6.02 -1.25
N ARG A 435 25.29 -6.00 -0.01
CA ARG A 435 25.27 -7.21 0.85
C ARG A 435 24.39 -8.31 0.27
N LEU A 436 23.20 -7.98 -0.27
CA LEU A 436 22.36 -8.95 -0.97
C LEU A 436 23.12 -9.60 -2.14
N VAL A 437 23.77 -8.80 -2.97
CA VAL A 437 24.53 -9.29 -4.14
C VAL A 437 25.71 -10.17 -3.71
N ALA A 438 26.45 -9.78 -2.67
CA ALA A 438 27.53 -10.59 -2.10
C ALA A 438 27.00 -11.94 -1.59
N GLY A 439 25.86 -11.94 -0.87
CA GLY A 439 25.21 -13.17 -0.40
C GLY A 439 24.75 -14.08 -1.54
N LEU A 440 24.19 -13.52 -2.62
CA LEU A 440 23.82 -14.28 -3.81
C LEU A 440 25.03 -14.91 -4.53
N GLN A 441 26.20 -14.25 -4.46
CA GLN A 441 27.48 -14.76 -5.00
C GLN A 441 28.18 -15.76 -4.08
N GLY A 442 27.67 -15.99 -2.85
CA GLY A 442 28.34 -16.83 -1.85
C GLY A 442 29.60 -16.19 -1.25
N LYS A 443 29.70 -14.86 -1.21
CA LYS A 443 30.86 -14.09 -0.74
C LYS A 443 30.63 -13.37 0.59
N ALA A 444 29.48 -13.56 1.24
CA ALA A 444 29.09 -12.89 2.49
C ALA A 444 29.40 -13.74 3.73
#